data_765fd1e5b0324e5e37ef328a0ba80e61
#
_entry.id   765fd1e5b0324e5e37ef328a0ba80e61
#
_cell.length_a   1.000
_cell.length_b   1.000
_cell.length_c   1.000
_cell.angle_alpha   90.00
_cell.angle_beta   90.00
_cell.angle_gamma   90.00
#
_symmetry.space_group_name_H-M   'P 1'
#
loop_
_entity.id
_entity.type
_entity.pdbx_description
1 polymer ?
#
loop_
_entity_poly.entity_id
_entity_poly.type
_entity_poly.pdbx_seq_one_letter_code
_entity_poly.pdbx_strand_id
1 'polypeptide(L)'
;MKDYKHYIGTIITHSGREYPDFALGTYLRTEDEILELLKVYPYDKLMIDTAYRYNNEQAVSSAVIKSGYPQNQIVYIGKINTGQQESGNTVREEFEGTLHRLRIPKINIYMIHSSRSSKYCKTWIEMIKLQNEGLIDSIGVSNFGIAAIEKIYNQSGVYPEINQIVFPQNASERDMYDVQKIIEYCQDKGISVQAAMPFGGSKRSNELSELQRLVILKQLRSQDLTCVFGTKNIQHLCQNISWIEFGR
;
A
#
# COMPACT_ATOMS: atom_id res chain seq x y z
N MET A 1 10.58 12.37 24.66
CA MET A 1 10.40 11.32 23.63
C MET A 1 8.96 10.87 23.70
N LYS A 2 8.28 10.67 22.57
CA LYS A 2 6.91 10.14 22.57
C LYS A 2 6.97 8.65 22.89
N ASP A 3 6.18 8.18 23.89
CA ASP A 3 6.07 6.75 24.19
C ASP A 3 5.16 6.10 23.14
N TYR A 4 5.76 5.39 22.19
CA TYR A 4 5.03 4.61 21.19
C TYR A 4 4.65 3.24 21.73
N LYS A 5 3.42 2.78 21.44
CA LYS A 5 3.02 1.39 21.65
C LYS A 5 3.75 0.48 20.67
N HIS A 6 4.12 -0.72 21.09
CA HIS A 6 4.66 -1.73 20.17
C HIS A 6 3.58 -2.18 19.20
N TYR A 7 3.90 -2.14 17.89
CA TYR A 7 2.99 -2.61 16.85
C TYR A 7 3.08 -4.13 16.72
N ILE A 8 1.95 -4.83 16.86
CA ILE A 8 1.91 -6.30 16.92
C ILE A 8 1.25 -6.98 15.71
N GLY A 9 0.57 -6.21 14.83
CA GLY A 9 -0.06 -6.77 13.63
C GLY A 9 0.90 -6.80 12.45
N THR A 10 1.19 -7.98 11.93
CA THR A 10 2.08 -8.14 10.79
C THR A 10 1.47 -8.99 9.69
N ILE A 11 1.84 -8.68 8.45
CA ILE A 11 1.73 -9.60 7.32
C ILE A 11 3.12 -10.16 7.02
N ILE A 12 3.15 -11.42 6.61
CA ILE A 12 4.38 -12.08 6.17
C ILE A 12 4.25 -12.35 4.68
N THR A 13 5.19 -11.83 3.88
CA THR A 13 5.24 -12.12 2.45
C THR A 13 5.83 -13.53 2.21
N HIS A 14 5.67 -14.09 1.02
CA HIS A 14 6.24 -15.39 0.68
C HIS A 14 7.79 -15.40 0.73
N SER A 15 8.44 -14.25 0.69
CA SER A 15 9.89 -14.11 0.92
C SER A 15 10.28 -14.07 2.41
N GLY A 16 9.31 -14.18 3.32
CA GLY A 16 9.52 -14.13 4.78
C GLY A 16 9.70 -12.73 5.36
N ARG A 17 9.41 -11.67 4.61
CA ARG A 17 9.47 -10.29 5.15
C ARG A 17 8.19 -9.96 5.91
N GLU A 18 8.37 -9.26 7.02
CA GLU A 18 7.28 -8.83 7.90
C GLU A 18 7.01 -7.33 7.78
N TYR A 19 5.75 -6.97 7.56
CA TYR A 19 5.29 -5.59 7.49
C TYR A 19 4.06 -5.38 8.37
N PRO A 20 3.79 -4.14 8.84
CA PRO A 20 2.52 -3.83 9.50
C PRO A 20 1.32 -4.25 8.65
N ASP A 21 0.25 -4.75 9.29
CA ASP A 21 -0.96 -5.21 8.62
C ASP A 21 -1.87 -4.06 8.19
N PHE A 22 -1.47 -2.81 8.46
CA PHE A 22 -2.17 -1.64 7.98
C PHE A 22 -1.22 -0.51 7.56
N ALA A 23 -1.62 0.28 6.56
CA ALA A 23 -0.88 1.44 6.08
C ALA A 23 -1.72 2.71 6.12
N LEU A 24 -1.05 3.83 6.44
CA LEU A 24 -1.59 5.17 6.29
C LEU A 24 -1.50 5.59 4.81
N GLY A 25 -2.66 5.70 4.15
CA GLY A 25 -2.76 6.14 2.77
C GLY A 25 -2.69 7.66 2.66
N THR A 26 -1.86 8.17 1.75
CA THR A 26 -1.61 9.61 1.59
C THR A 26 -2.25 10.24 0.35
N TYR A 27 -3.03 9.49 -0.42
CA TYR A 27 -3.69 10.03 -1.61
C TYR A 27 -4.55 11.27 -1.28
N LEU A 28 -4.33 12.36 -2.02
CA LEU A 28 -4.97 13.67 -1.79
C LEU A 28 -4.71 14.26 -0.39
N ARG A 29 -3.59 13.92 0.25
CA ARG A 29 -3.20 14.50 1.53
C ARG A 29 -2.10 15.54 1.33
N THR A 30 -2.25 16.66 2.06
CA THR A 30 -1.22 17.69 2.17
C THR A 30 -0.18 17.31 3.21
N GLU A 31 0.95 18.01 3.22
CA GLU A 31 1.98 17.84 4.24
C GLU A 31 1.44 18.04 5.66
N ASP A 32 0.67 19.11 5.87
CA ASP A 32 0.10 19.43 7.20
C ASP A 32 -0.90 18.37 7.65
N GLU A 33 -1.78 17.87 6.76
CA GLU A 33 -2.70 16.78 7.08
C GLU A 33 -1.94 15.50 7.48
N ILE A 34 -0.87 15.16 6.78
CA ILE A 34 -0.04 13.99 7.11
C ILE A 34 0.66 14.21 8.45
N LEU A 35 1.25 15.38 8.66
CA LEU A 35 1.94 15.73 9.91
C LEU A 35 1.02 15.62 11.12
N GLU A 36 -0.22 16.13 11.05
CA GLU A 36 -1.19 16.03 12.14
C GLU A 36 -1.55 14.56 12.44
N LEU A 37 -1.70 13.72 11.43
CA LEU A 37 -1.94 12.28 11.63
C LEU A 37 -0.75 11.59 12.29
N LEU A 38 0.49 11.94 11.91
CA LEU A 38 1.71 11.38 12.50
C LEU A 38 1.91 11.80 13.96
N LYS A 39 1.47 13.01 14.34
CA LYS A 39 1.55 13.47 15.74
C LYS A 39 0.73 12.60 16.70
N VAL A 40 -0.37 12.02 16.22
CA VAL A 40 -1.27 11.21 17.07
C VAL A 40 -1.08 9.70 16.85
N TYR A 41 -0.32 9.30 15.81
CA TYR A 41 -0.08 7.89 15.52
C TYR A 41 0.61 7.21 16.72
N PRO A 42 0.03 6.12 17.29
CA PRO A 42 0.45 5.63 18.60
C PRO A 42 1.56 4.57 18.57
N TYR A 43 1.83 3.94 17.43
CA TYR A 43 2.71 2.79 17.35
C TYR A 43 4.15 3.14 17.01
N ASP A 44 5.07 2.24 17.35
CA ASP A 44 6.50 2.32 17.05
C ASP A 44 6.84 1.99 15.59
N LYS A 45 6.00 1.22 14.90
CA LYS A 45 6.12 0.94 13.46
C LYS A 45 4.99 1.59 12.68
N LEU A 46 5.33 2.20 11.57
CA LEU A 46 4.40 2.89 10.68
C LEU A 46 4.60 2.43 9.25
N MET A 47 3.54 2.02 8.57
CA MET A 47 3.55 1.82 7.13
C MET A 47 2.83 2.98 6.44
N ILE A 48 3.49 3.63 5.48
CA ILE A 48 2.95 4.77 4.72
C ILE A 48 2.83 4.36 3.26
N ASP A 49 1.62 4.52 2.71
CA ASP A 49 1.32 4.29 1.30
C ASP A 49 1.29 5.62 0.53
N THR A 50 2.19 5.74 -0.44
CA THR A 50 2.24 6.84 -1.39
C THR A 50 2.41 6.33 -2.81
N ALA A 51 2.46 7.23 -3.78
CA ALA A 51 2.70 6.90 -5.18
C ALA A 51 3.17 8.15 -5.94
N TYR A 52 3.92 7.96 -7.00
CA TYR A 52 4.27 9.02 -7.92
C TYR A 52 3.04 9.83 -8.38
N ARG A 53 1.95 9.13 -8.75
CA ARG A 53 0.70 9.78 -9.21
C ARG A 53 0.00 10.63 -8.17
N TYR A 54 0.31 10.48 -6.88
CA TYR A 54 -0.28 11.29 -5.82
C TYR A 54 0.33 12.68 -5.76
N ASN A 55 1.49 12.86 -6.40
CA ASN A 55 2.26 14.11 -6.45
C ASN A 55 2.52 14.70 -5.05
N ASN A 56 2.73 13.83 -4.06
CA ASN A 56 2.92 14.24 -2.66
C ASN A 56 4.06 13.51 -1.93
N GLU A 57 4.94 12.78 -2.63
CA GLU A 57 6.05 12.06 -2.02
C GLU A 57 6.98 13.00 -1.22
N GLN A 58 7.23 14.22 -1.72
CA GLN A 58 8.00 15.24 -0.98
C GLN A 58 7.26 15.72 0.27
N ALA A 59 5.95 15.90 0.20
CA ALA A 59 5.11 16.27 1.34
C ALA A 59 5.11 15.16 2.40
N VAL A 60 5.05 13.90 1.99
CA VAL A 60 5.18 12.74 2.89
C VAL A 60 6.53 12.77 3.61
N SER A 61 7.64 12.91 2.87
CA SER A 61 8.98 12.98 3.44
C SER A 61 9.13 14.15 4.43
N SER A 62 8.65 15.33 4.05
CA SER A 62 8.69 16.53 4.89
C SER A 62 7.88 16.36 6.19
N ALA A 63 6.65 15.82 6.09
CA ALA A 63 5.80 15.55 7.25
C ALA A 63 6.45 14.54 8.21
N VAL A 64 7.05 13.48 7.68
CA VAL A 64 7.76 12.48 8.49
C VAL A 64 8.93 13.13 9.24
N ILE A 65 9.77 13.91 8.56
CA ILE A 65 10.91 14.59 9.19
C ILE A 65 10.43 15.56 10.27
N LYS A 66 9.41 16.38 9.98
CA LYS A 66 8.85 17.35 10.95
C LYS A 66 8.16 16.69 12.14
N SER A 67 7.59 15.51 11.96
CA SER A 67 6.92 14.78 13.05
C SER A 67 7.91 14.24 14.10
N GLY A 68 9.19 14.12 13.76
CA GLY A 68 10.19 13.48 14.59
C GLY A 68 10.02 11.97 14.70
N TYR A 69 9.19 11.35 13.84
CA TYR A 69 9.01 9.90 13.82
C TYR A 69 10.32 9.20 13.40
N PRO A 70 10.76 8.14 14.09
CA PRO A 70 12.00 7.46 13.78
C PRO A 70 12.00 6.88 12.35
N GLN A 71 12.91 7.32 11.50
CA GLN A 71 12.99 6.92 10.09
C GLN A 71 13.13 5.41 9.90
N ASN A 72 13.87 4.74 10.78
CA ASN A 72 14.09 3.29 10.76
C ASN A 72 12.86 2.46 11.17
N GLN A 73 11.81 3.11 11.65
CA GLN A 73 10.53 2.49 12.02
C GLN A 73 9.46 2.67 10.94
N ILE A 74 9.82 3.28 9.80
CA ILE A 74 8.87 3.54 8.73
C ILE A 74 9.07 2.54 7.61
N VAL A 75 7.96 1.91 7.22
CA VAL A 75 7.83 1.10 6.01
C VAL A 75 7.18 1.95 4.92
N TYR A 76 7.91 2.26 3.87
CA TYR A 76 7.37 3.01 2.73
C TYR A 76 6.85 2.08 1.65
N ILE A 77 5.61 2.33 1.21
CA ILE A 77 5.04 1.80 -0.03
C ILE A 77 5.09 2.92 -1.07
N GLY A 78 5.83 2.70 -2.15
CA GLY A 78 5.82 3.55 -3.33
C GLY A 78 5.21 2.83 -4.53
N LYS A 79 4.80 3.59 -5.54
CA LYS A 79 4.22 3.00 -6.76
C LYS A 79 4.72 3.72 -8.00
N ILE A 80 5.26 2.94 -8.94
CA ILE A 80 5.66 3.45 -10.26
C ILE A 80 4.44 3.64 -11.16
N ASN A 81 4.42 4.74 -11.89
CA ASN A 81 3.42 4.98 -12.92
C ASN A 81 3.93 4.52 -14.29
N THR A 82 3.41 3.40 -14.78
CA THR A 82 3.81 2.87 -16.08
C THR A 82 3.50 3.80 -17.28
N GLY A 83 2.60 4.77 -17.11
CA GLY A 83 2.32 5.79 -18.14
C GLY A 83 3.50 6.72 -18.43
N GLN A 84 4.40 6.93 -17.48
CA GLN A 84 5.57 7.78 -17.68
C GLN A 84 6.67 7.10 -18.50
N GLN A 85 6.76 5.78 -18.45
CA GLN A 85 7.65 5.04 -19.35
C GLN A 85 7.23 5.17 -20.81
N GLU A 86 5.97 5.55 -21.07
CA GLU A 86 5.50 5.92 -22.41
C GLU A 86 6.04 7.29 -22.83
N SER A 87 6.42 8.16 -21.91
CA SER A 87 7.07 9.46 -22.15
C SER A 87 8.59 9.42 -22.27
N GLY A 88 9.20 8.22 -22.14
CA GLY A 88 10.62 8.02 -22.39
C GLY A 88 11.50 7.75 -21.17
N ASN A 89 11.00 7.95 -19.94
CA ASN A 89 11.78 7.64 -18.75
C ASN A 89 11.95 6.13 -18.55
N THR A 90 13.11 5.73 -18.04
CA THR A 90 13.34 4.35 -17.63
C THR A 90 12.71 4.04 -16.28
N VAL A 91 12.53 2.75 -15.98
CA VAL A 91 12.04 2.30 -14.66
C VAL A 91 12.99 2.76 -13.55
N ARG A 92 14.29 2.70 -13.82
CA ARG A 92 15.34 3.12 -12.87
C ARG A 92 15.25 4.62 -12.56
N GLU A 93 15.15 5.47 -13.56
CA GLU A 93 15.03 6.93 -13.36
C GLU A 93 13.80 7.30 -12.54
N GLU A 94 12.64 6.68 -12.82
CA GLU A 94 11.41 6.88 -12.04
C GLU A 94 11.58 6.41 -10.59
N PHE A 95 12.21 5.25 -10.40
CA PHE A 95 12.50 4.69 -9.09
C PHE A 95 13.44 5.58 -8.28
N GLU A 96 14.58 5.99 -8.86
CA GLU A 96 15.53 6.89 -8.22
C GLU A 96 14.90 8.25 -7.89
N GLY A 97 14.02 8.75 -8.78
CA GLY A 97 13.20 9.92 -8.50
C GLY A 97 12.30 9.76 -7.27
N THR A 98 11.68 8.58 -7.10
CA THR A 98 10.89 8.25 -5.88
C THR A 98 11.79 8.28 -4.63
N LEU A 99 12.96 7.62 -4.66
CA LEU A 99 13.91 7.64 -3.54
C LEU A 99 14.34 9.06 -3.17
N HIS A 100 14.64 9.88 -4.19
CA HIS A 100 15.02 11.28 -4.00
C HIS A 100 13.90 12.11 -3.36
N ARG A 101 12.64 12.00 -3.84
CA ARG A 101 11.49 12.72 -3.29
C ARG A 101 11.14 12.29 -1.86
N LEU A 102 11.27 10.99 -1.56
CA LEU A 102 11.08 10.45 -0.22
C LEU A 102 12.29 10.66 0.70
N ARG A 103 13.46 11.04 0.16
CA ARG A 103 14.74 11.21 0.88
C ARG A 103 15.16 9.94 1.63
N ILE A 104 15.05 8.79 0.96
CA ILE A 104 15.42 7.48 1.49
C ILE A 104 16.44 6.79 0.58
N PRO A 105 17.35 5.96 1.11
CA PRO A 105 18.33 5.25 0.29
C PRO A 105 17.80 4.01 -0.42
N LYS A 106 16.72 3.43 0.10
CA LYS A 106 16.01 2.26 -0.44
C LYS A 106 14.55 2.30 -0.02
N ILE A 107 13.70 1.51 -0.68
CA ILE A 107 12.28 1.43 -0.35
C ILE A 107 11.88 0.02 0.09
N ASN A 108 10.97 -0.08 1.05
CA ASN A 108 10.52 -1.37 1.58
C ASN A 108 9.60 -2.10 0.59
N ILE A 109 8.60 -1.42 0.06
CA ILE A 109 7.65 -2.00 -0.89
C ILE A 109 7.53 -1.07 -2.09
N TYR A 110 7.77 -1.60 -3.30
CA TYR A 110 7.56 -0.85 -4.53
C TYR A 110 6.66 -1.61 -5.48
N MET A 111 5.64 -0.93 -6.03
CA MET A 111 4.57 -1.57 -6.77
C MET A 111 4.40 -0.98 -8.16
N ILE A 112 3.98 -1.79 -9.14
CA ILE A 112 3.39 -1.29 -10.37
C ILE A 112 1.96 -0.83 -10.07
N HIS A 113 1.66 0.45 -10.32
CA HIS A 113 0.40 1.07 -9.89
C HIS A 113 -0.85 0.54 -10.62
N SER A 114 -0.69 0.00 -11.84
CA SER A 114 -1.80 -0.52 -12.65
C SER A 114 -1.29 -1.37 -13.81
N SER A 115 -2.07 -2.37 -14.20
CA SER A 115 -1.84 -3.20 -15.39
C SER A 115 -2.33 -2.56 -16.72
N ARG A 116 -2.77 -1.30 -16.71
CA ARG A 116 -3.35 -0.64 -17.89
C ARG A 116 -2.35 -0.36 -19.01
N SER A 117 -1.08 -0.13 -18.70
CA SER A 117 -0.03 0.07 -19.70
C SER A 117 0.44 -1.26 -20.27
N SER A 118 0.72 -1.33 -21.57
CA SER A 118 1.31 -2.51 -22.21
C SER A 118 2.73 -2.82 -21.73
N LYS A 119 3.40 -1.88 -21.06
CA LYS A 119 4.80 -2.00 -20.61
C LYS A 119 4.98 -2.67 -19.26
N TYR A 120 3.92 -3.00 -18.53
CA TYR A 120 4.04 -3.51 -17.15
C TYR A 120 4.91 -4.76 -16.99
N CYS A 121 4.98 -5.63 -18.01
CA CYS A 121 5.87 -6.80 -17.96
C CYS A 121 7.36 -6.40 -18.01
N LYS A 122 7.73 -5.43 -18.85
CA LYS A 122 9.10 -4.90 -18.89
C LYS A 122 9.44 -4.18 -17.57
N THR A 123 8.49 -3.41 -17.05
CA THR A 123 8.61 -2.78 -15.73
C THR A 123 8.87 -3.80 -14.65
N TRP A 124 8.15 -4.91 -14.65
CA TRP A 124 8.31 -5.98 -13.67
C TRP A 124 9.72 -6.57 -13.67
N ILE A 125 10.27 -6.86 -14.86
CA ILE A 125 11.64 -7.38 -15.01
C ILE A 125 12.68 -6.38 -14.45
N GLU A 126 12.51 -5.09 -14.70
CA GLU A 126 13.41 -4.07 -14.15
C GLU A 126 13.28 -3.94 -12.62
N MET A 127 12.07 -4.07 -12.07
CA MET A 127 11.86 -4.08 -10.62
C MET A 127 12.52 -5.28 -9.93
N ILE A 128 12.51 -6.46 -10.57
CA ILE A 128 13.25 -7.64 -10.08
C ILE A 128 14.76 -7.34 -9.99
N LYS A 129 15.33 -6.64 -10.98
CA LYS A 129 16.75 -6.24 -10.93
C LYS A 129 17.03 -5.30 -9.77
N LEU A 130 16.19 -4.27 -9.57
CA LEU A 130 16.30 -3.33 -8.46
C LEU A 130 16.18 -4.02 -7.09
N GLN A 131 15.33 -5.04 -6.98
CA GLN A 131 15.21 -5.88 -5.78
C GLN A 131 16.49 -6.69 -5.55
N ASN A 132 17.04 -7.32 -6.58
CA ASN A 132 18.28 -8.09 -6.49
C ASN A 132 19.50 -7.20 -6.14
N GLU A 133 19.46 -5.92 -6.49
CA GLU A 133 20.45 -4.92 -6.09
C GLU A 133 20.27 -4.46 -4.61
N GLY A 134 19.21 -4.90 -3.93
CA GLY A 134 18.91 -4.53 -2.54
C GLY A 134 18.32 -3.14 -2.37
N LEU A 135 17.87 -2.51 -3.46
CA LEU A 135 17.25 -1.17 -3.44
C LEU A 135 15.75 -1.22 -3.11
N ILE A 136 15.11 -2.36 -3.33
CA ILE A 136 13.71 -2.66 -2.99
C ILE A 136 13.69 -3.91 -2.12
N ASP A 137 13.02 -3.85 -0.96
CA ASP A 137 12.85 -5.04 -0.12
C ASP A 137 11.82 -6.00 -0.71
N SER A 138 10.62 -5.52 -1.07
CA SER A 138 9.53 -6.32 -1.66
C SER A 138 8.97 -5.64 -2.90
N ILE A 139 8.80 -6.41 -3.98
CA ILE A 139 8.13 -5.94 -5.21
C ILE A 139 6.68 -6.39 -5.26
N GLY A 140 5.80 -5.50 -5.70
CA GLY A 140 4.37 -5.75 -5.75
C GLY A 140 3.68 -5.14 -6.96
N VAL A 141 2.38 -5.36 -7.00
CA VAL A 141 1.51 -4.80 -8.03
C VAL A 141 0.27 -4.18 -7.39
N SER A 142 -0.40 -3.29 -8.11
CA SER A 142 -1.66 -2.70 -7.66
C SER A 142 -2.71 -2.79 -8.76
N ASN A 143 -3.90 -3.25 -8.40
CA ASN A 143 -5.02 -3.46 -9.32
C ASN A 143 -4.71 -4.40 -10.49
N PHE A 144 -4.00 -5.49 -10.19
CA PHE A 144 -3.75 -6.54 -11.17
C PHE A 144 -4.79 -7.66 -11.01
N GLY A 145 -5.42 -8.03 -12.12
CA GLY A 145 -6.22 -9.25 -12.20
C GLY A 145 -5.35 -10.47 -12.50
N ILE A 146 -5.95 -11.66 -12.38
CA ILE A 146 -5.28 -12.96 -12.55
C ILE A 146 -4.47 -13.04 -13.85
N ALA A 147 -5.06 -12.68 -14.99
CA ALA A 147 -4.39 -12.74 -16.28
C ALA A 147 -3.13 -11.87 -16.36
N ALA A 148 -3.11 -10.71 -15.68
CA ALA A 148 -1.95 -9.82 -15.65
C ALA A 148 -0.86 -10.37 -14.72
N ILE A 149 -1.22 -10.98 -13.60
CA ILE A 149 -0.30 -11.65 -12.68
C ILE A 149 0.35 -12.86 -13.38
N GLU A 150 -0.45 -13.71 -14.01
CA GLU A 150 0.08 -14.85 -14.76
C GLU A 150 1.03 -14.40 -15.90
N LYS A 151 0.71 -13.29 -16.56
CA LYS A 151 1.55 -12.79 -17.64
C LYS A 151 2.92 -12.33 -17.16
N ILE A 152 3.02 -11.64 -16.03
CA ILE A 152 4.32 -11.25 -15.44
C ILE A 152 5.09 -12.48 -14.96
N TYR A 153 4.40 -13.44 -14.34
CA TYR A 153 5.02 -14.70 -13.89
C TYR A 153 5.58 -15.50 -15.06
N ASN A 154 4.79 -15.73 -16.11
CA ASN A 154 5.22 -16.51 -17.29
C ASN A 154 6.44 -15.90 -18.00
N GLN A 155 6.68 -14.58 -17.86
CA GLN A 155 7.84 -13.91 -18.46
C GLN A 155 9.06 -13.83 -17.53
N SER A 156 8.88 -13.92 -16.23
CA SER A 156 9.95 -13.68 -15.26
C SER A 156 10.22 -14.85 -14.31
N GLY A 157 9.27 -15.76 -14.14
CA GLY A 157 9.30 -16.80 -13.11
C GLY A 157 9.08 -16.28 -11.68
N VAL A 158 8.72 -14.97 -11.51
CA VAL A 158 8.60 -14.34 -10.19
C VAL A 158 7.18 -13.81 -10.00
N TYR A 159 6.49 -14.29 -8.95
CA TYR A 159 5.22 -13.71 -8.49
C TYR A 159 5.44 -12.42 -7.70
N PRO A 160 4.48 -11.48 -7.72
CA PRO A 160 4.51 -10.35 -6.80
C PRO A 160 4.35 -10.82 -5.35
N GLU A 161 5.02 -10.13 -4.43
CA GLU A 161 4.86 -10.41 -3.00
C GLU A 161 3.54 -9.86 -2.47
N ILE A 162 3.05 -8.76 -3.07
CA ILE A 162 1.83 -8.07 -2.64
C ILE A 162 1.03 -7.64 -3.88
N ASN A 163 -0.29 -7.84 -3.85
CA ASN A 163 -1.24 -7.21 -4.77
C ASN A 163 -2.16 -6.27 -4.00
N GLN A 164 -2.01 -4.95 -4.19
CA GLN A 164 -2.89 -3.96 -3.58
C GLN A 164 -4.11 -3.72 -4.46
N ILE A 165 -5.30 -4.01 -3.95
CA ILE A 165 -6.55 -3.94 -4.71
C ILE A 165 -7.44 -2.85 -4.13
N VAL A 166 -7.97 -1.96 -4.97
CA VAL A 166 -9.06 -1.05 -4.56
C VAL A 166 -10.29 -1.90 -4.27
N PHE A 167 -10.73 -1.87 -3.00
CA PHE A 167 -11.84 -2.69 -2.55
C PHE A 167 -13.18 -2.08 -3.01
N PRO A 168 -13.98 -2.79 -3.81
CA PRO A 168 -15.16 -2.24 -4.45
C PRO A 168 -16.34 -2.20 -3.51
N GLN A 169 -16.49 -1.17 -2.71
CA GLN A 169 -17.55 -0.99 -1.73
C GLN A 169 -18.96 -0.77 -2.36
N ASN A 170 -19.02 -0.36 -3.64
CA ASN A 170 -20.26 -0.18 -4.40
C ASN A 170 -20.28 -1.08 -5.64
N ALA A 171 -19.53 -2.15 -5.60
CA ALA A 171 -19.46 -3.08 -6.70
C ALA A 171 -20.80 -3.82 -6.86
N SER A 172 -21.14 -4.13 -8.10
CA SER A 172 -22.15 -5.13 -8.36
C SER A 172 -21.73 -6.48 -7.76
N GLU A 173 -22.68 -7.40 -7.58
CA GLU A 173 -22.34 -8.76 -7.13
C GLU A 173 -21.27 -9.41 -8.03
N ARG A 174 -21.29 -9.12 -9.33
CA ARG A 174 -20.30 -9.59 -10.29
C ARG A 174 -18.90 -9.04 -9.99
N ASP A 175 -18.77 -7.75 -9.70
CA ASP A 175 -17.47 -7.14 -9.40
C ASP A 175 -16.92 -7.67 -8.07
N MET A 176 -17.78 -7.91 -7.08
CA MET A 176 -17.39 -8.55 -5.82
C MET A 176 -16.92 -9.98 -6.02
N TYR A 177 -17.60 -10.73 -6.89
CA TYR A 177 -17.20 -12.10 -7.23
C TYR A 177 -15.84 -12.13 -7.96
N ASP A 178 -15.59 -11.20 -8.87
CA ASP A 178 -14.31 -11.10 -9.58
C ASP A 178 -13.17 -10.71 -8.61
N VAL A 179 -13.41 -9.82 -7.65
CA VAL A 179 -12.44 -9.48 -6.60
C VAL A 179 -12.16 -10.67 -5.69
N GLN A 180 -13.19 -11.41 -5.29
CA GLN A 180 -13.02 -12.60 -4.45
C GLN A 180 -12.15 -13.67 -5.14
N LYS A 181 -12.35 -13.90 -6.42
CA LYS A 181 -11.49 -14.81 -7.22
C LYS A 181 -10.03 -14.34 -7.25
N ILE A 182 -9.79 -13.03 -7.37
CA ILE A 182 -8.44 -12.48 -7.35
C ILE A 182 -7.79 -12.71 -5.98
N ILE A 183 -8.54 -12.53 -4.89
CA ILE A 183 -8.06 -12.77 -3.51
C ILE A 183 -7.66 -14.24 -3.36
N GLU A 184 -8.56 -15.17 -3.67
CA GLU A 184 -8.32 -16.62 -3.58
C GLU A 184 -7.10 -17.05 -4.42
N TYR A 185 -7.02 -16.55 -5.65
CA TYR A 185 -5.89 -16.80 -6.52
C TYR A 185 -4.57 -16.28 -5.92
N CYS A 186 -4.56 -15.04 -5.41
CA CYS A 186 -3.38 -14.46 -4.79
C CYS A 186 -2.92 -15.30 -3.59
N GLN A 187 -3.86 -15.69 -2.72
CA GLN A 187 -3.56 -16.52 -1.54
C GLN A 187 -3.01 -17.91 -1.92
N ASP A 188 -3.56 -18.55 -2.96
CA ASP A 188 -3.04 -19.83 -3.50
C ASP A 188 -1.60 -19.71 -3.99
N LYS A 189 -1.20 -18.53 -4.51
CA LYS A 189 0.17 -18.26 -4.98
C LYS A 189 1.09 -17.67 -3.91
N GLY A 190 0.62 -17.53 -2.67
CA GLY A 190 1.39 -16.91 -1.58
C GLY A 190 1.56 -15.40 -1.74
N ILE A 191 0.70 -14.76 -2.56
CA ILE A 191 0.70 -13.31 -2.77
C ILE A 191 -0.16 -12.66 -1.69
N SER A 192 0.42 -11.81 -0.86
CA SER A 192 -0.33 -11.05 0.14
C SER A 192 -1.28 -10.04 -0.52
N VAL A 193 -2.51 -9.96 -0.04
CA VAL A 193 -3.49 -9.02 -0.59
C VAL A 193 -3.70 -7.85 0.35
N GLN A 194 -3.60 -6.63 -0.19
CA GLN A 194 -3.82 -5.41 0.55
C GLN A 194 -5.04 -4.66 0.00
N ALA A 195 -6.06 -4.47 0.84
CA ALA A 195 -7.27 -3.73 0.49
C ALA A 195 -7.02 -2.22 0.58
N ALA A 196 -7.00 -1.55 -0.56
CA ALA A 196 -6.95 -0.10 -0.63
C ALA A 196 -8.37 0.49 -0.59
N MET A 197 -8.52 1.64 0.08
CA MET A 197 -9.79 2.36 0.21
C MET A 197 -10.94 1.47 0.74
N PRO A 198 -10.75 0.70 1.83
CA PRO A 198 -11.72 -0.30 2.28
C PRO A 198 -13.09 0.30 2.63
N PHE A 199 -13.17 1.60 2.91
CA PHE A 199 -14.41 2.31 3.17
C PHE A 199 -14.96 3.09 1.96
N GLY A 200 -14.39 2.90 0.77
CA GLY A 200 -14.69 3.71 -0.42
C GLY A 200 -14.02 5.07 -0.41
N GLY A 201 -14.35 5.93 -1.38
CA GLY A 201 -13.86 7.31 -1.41
C GLY A 201 -14.46 8.17 -0.29
N SER A 202 -13.94 9.40 -0.11
CA SER A 202 -14.30 10.29 1.00
C SER A 202 -15.81 10.52 1.17
N LYS A 203 -16.58 10.59 0.08
CA LYS A 203 -18.04 10.73 0.14
C LYS A 203 -18.69 9.56 0.86
N ARG A 204 -18.41 8.33 0.41
CA ARG A 204 -18.98 7.12 1.00
C ARG A 204 -18.45 6.84 2.41
N SER A 205 -17.17 7.06 2.64
CA SER A 205 -16.59 6.89 3.97
C SER A 205 -17.30 7.74 5.03
N ASN A 206 -17.78 8.93 4.67
CA ASN A 206 -18.55 9.79 5.58
C ASN A 206 -19.99 9.30 5.81
N GLU A 207 -20.54 8.47 4.92
CA GLU A 207 -21.90 7.90 5.02
C GLU A 207 -21.92 6.60 5.85
N LEU A 208 -20.78 5.94 6.05
CA LEU A 208 -20.69 4.71 6.83
C LEU A 208 -20.76 4.96 8.33
N SER A 209 -21.65 4.25 9.02
CA SER A 209 -21.65 4.20 10.47
C SER A 209 -20.42 3.47 11.02
N GLU A 210 -20.11 3.65 12.29
CA GLU A 210 -19.02 2.94 12.97
C GLU A 210 -19.17 1.43 12.88
N LEU A 211 -20.40 0.92 13.07
CA LEU A 211 -20.69 -0.51 12.98
C LEU A 211 -20.42 -1.06 11.58
N GLN A 212 -20.81 -0.34 10.52
CA GLN A 212 -20.52 -0.75 9.15
C GLN A 212 -19.03 -0.82 8.86
N ARG A 213 -18.25 0.15 9.33
CA ARG A 213 -16.78 0.13 9.21
C ARG A 213 -16.18 -1.07 9.94
N LEU A 214 -16.65 -1.35 11.16
CA LEU A 214 -16.20 -2.51 11.94
C LEU A 214 -16.50 -3.83 11.21
N VAL A 215 -17.68 -3.97 10.62
CA VAL A 215 -18.05 -5.16 9.83
C VAL A 215 -17.11 -5.35 8.65
N ILE A 216 -16.83 -4.26 7.90
CA ILE A 216 -15.90 -4.31 6.77
C ILE A 216 -14.50 -4.75 7.23
N LEU A 217 -13.97 -4.20 8.31
CA LEU A 217 -12.65 -4.57 8.84
C LEU A 217 -12.59 -6.03 9.30
N LYS A 218 -13.64 -6.50 9.98
CA LYS A 218 -13.73 -7.91 10.38
C LYS A 218 -13.75 -8.84 9.17
N GLN A 219 -14.48 -8.47 8.11
CA GLN A 219 -14.52 -9.24 6.87
C GLN A 219 -13.13 -9.29 6.19
N LEU A 220 -12.44 -8.15 6.07
CA LEU A 220 -11.10 -8.12 5.50
C LEU A 220 -10.14 -9.00 6.30
N ARG A 221 -10.22 -8.93 7.62
CA ARG A 221 -9.37 -9.74 8.51
C ARG A 221 -9.66 -11.23 8.45
N SER A 222 -10.94 -11.63 8.37
CA SER A 222 -11.29 -13.05 8.23
C SER A 222 -10.77 -13.67 6.93
N GLN A 223 -10.31 -12.85 6.00
CA GLN A 223 -9.69 -13.24 4.73
C GLN A 223 -8.17 -12.98 4.71
N ASP A 224 -7.54 -12.70 5.85
CA ASP A 224 -6.12 -12.34 5.96
C ASP A 224 -5.70 -11.17 5.07
N LEU A 225 -6.61 -10.21 4.85
CA LEU A 225 -6.31 -9.01 4.07
C LEU A 225 -5.78 -7.89 4.95
N THR A 226 -4.77 -7.20 4.46
CA THR A 226 -4.28 -5.96 5.05
C THR A 226 -5.00 -4.76 4.49
N CYS A 227 -4.86 -3.59 5.13
CA CYS A 227 -5.63 -2.41 4.76
C CYS A 227 -4.76 -1.18 4.53
N VAL A 228 -5.18 -0.33 3.58
CA VAL A 228 -4.66 1.04 3.41
C VAL A 228 -5.79 2.03 3.68
N PHE A 229 -5.66 2.82 4.74
CA PHE A 229 -6.64 3.85 5.09
C PHE A 229 -6.13 5.23 4.71
N GLY A 230 -6.90 5.95 3.90
CA GLY A 230 -6.71 7.38 3.69
C GLY A 230 -7.71 8.18 4.53
N THR A 231 -7.23 9.01 5.43
CA THR A 231 -8.06 9.96 6.19
C THR A 231 -7.30 11.27 6.42
N LYS A 232 -8.04 12.36 6.60
CA LYS A 232 -7.53 13.64 7.12
C LYS A 232 -8.04 13.94 8.54
N ASN A 233 -8.93 13.09 9.04
CA ASN A 233 -9.57 13.26 10.32
C ASN A 233 -8.88 12.38 11.36
N ILE A 234 -8.32 13.02 12.38
CA ILE A 234 -7.62 12.37 13.50
C ILE A 234 -8.55 11.39 14.23
N GLN A 235 -9.82 11.76 14.43
CA GLN A 235 -10.78 10.86 15.10
C GLN A 235 -11.02 9.59 14.28
N HIS A 236 -11.15 9.70 12.96
CA HIS A 236 -11.26 8.54 12.09
C HIS A 236 -10.00 7.66 12.12
N LEU A 237 -8.80 8.26 12.20
CA LEU A 237 -7.58 7.49 12.36
C LEU A 237 -7.58 6.70 13.67
N CYS A 238 -7.88 7.37 14.79
CA CYS A 238 -7.94 6.74 16.11
C CYS A 238 -8.99 5.61 16.16
N GLN A 239 -10.17 5.84 15.58
CA GLN A 239 -11.20 4.81 15.47
C GLN A 239 -10.74 3.61 14.63
N ASN A 240 -10.18 3.84 13.45
CA ASN A 240 -9.67 2.77 12.59
C ASN A 240 -8.60 1.94 13.32
N ILE A 241 -7.70 2.60 14.04
CA ILE A 241 -6.67 1.94 14.85
C ILE A 241 -7.30 1.10 15.97
N SER A 242 -8.25 1.66 16.73
CA SER A 242 -8.91 0.92 17.80
C SER A 242 -9.63 -0.32 17.28
N TRP A 243 -10.29 -0.25 16.14
CA TRP A 243 -10.96 -1.41 15.54
C TRP A 243 -9.99 -2.50 15.07
N ILE A 244 -8.79 -2.11 14.61
CA ILE A 244 -7.73 -3.06 14.31
C ILE A 244 -7.25 -3.74 15.60
N GLU A 245 -7.14 -3.03 16.71
CA GLU A 245 -6.77 -3.59 18.01
C GLU A 245 -7.83 -4.56 18.57
N PHE A 246 -9.11 -4.17 18.55
CA PHE A 246 -10.21 -4.98 19.08
C PHE A 246 -10.61 -6.18 18.19
N GLY A 247 -10.23 -6.18 16.95
CA GLY A 247 -10.50 -7.28 16.02
C GLY A 247 -9.47 -8.42 16.09
N ARG A 248 -8.53 -8.35 17.02
CA ARG A 248 -7.50 -9.39 17.31
C ARG A 248 -7.92 -10.30 18.47
#